data_c4504576d7eafbbe71d3ac7f30b7ea39
#
_entry.id   c4504576d7eafbbe71d3ac7f30b7ea39
#
_cell.length_a   1.000
_cell.length_b   1.000
_cell.length_c   1.000
_cell.angle_alpha   90.00
_cell.angle_beta   90.00
_cell.angle_gamma   90.00
#
_symmetry.space_group_name_H-M   'P 1'
#
loop_
_entity.id
_entity.type
_entity.pdbx_description
1 polymer ?
#
loop_
_entity_poly.entity_id
_entity_poly.type
_entity_poly.pdbx_seq_one_letter_code
_entity_poly.pdbx_strand_id
1 'polypeptide(L)'
;MSRLHFIDFVRSGWWGDATLVESDGRYLLMDTCHEEGTYIIKYLKDYRVKTLDLYVSHDHHDHWGRIVYFINNFKVAKVYLPVDMQGGARARQITEAARANGTKVIYLQKGSTFTCGRWKFTVVYRKGKGDPNDRSLVVIGEGDGVRFFTAGDLSAAGEKGLLGSGADIHADIYKLSHHGDGDTNSEAVIKKVDPSIAVCNCNGESSGTFRSWADRAYKRVEKYANIYSVRYNGTVVLDCRNGVIHPSAERNLATRTRNGKTMKFCKKAKVLWRGNVLKQDKTPADLAVECFLGLHGNGADRKTALGKDYDRVQETVNELAKDEKRLHWAMADYVLKDHAGNGQARIDLLKEYYGPVQVLVDRAVEAVEQICSGDNPYGSGDERIRKLMVAGLDYDVVQGYIDRNIDTLLKK
;
A
#
# COMPACT_ATOMS: atom_id res chain seq x y z
N MET A 1 -11.29 -3.85 0.08
CA MET A 1 -9.81 -3.93 0.11
C MET A 1 -9.28 -2.75 -0.66
N SER A 2 -8.34 -2.02 -0.07
CA SER A 2 -7.74 -0.84 -0.71
C SER A 2 -6.23 -0.93 -0.70
N ARG A 3 -5.60 -0.58 -1.83
CA ARG A 3 -4.15 -0.59 -1.99
C ARG A 3 -3.68 0.66 -2.71
N LEU A 4 -2.49 1.14 -2.33
CA LEU A 4 -1.74 2.14 -3.08
C LEU A 4 -0.49 1.45 -3.64
N HIS A 5 -0.35 1.44 -4.96
CA HIS A 5 0.80 0.84 -5.64
C HIS A 5 1.66 1.96 -6.20
N PHE A 6 2.84 2.14 -5.66
CA PHE A 6 3.86 3.04 -6.18
C PHE A 6 4.70 2.24 -7.17
N ILE A 7 4.42 2.41 -8.46
CA ILE A 7 4.92 1.51 -9.51
C ILE A 7 6.38 1.84 -9.87
N ASP A 8 7.21 0.80 -9.99
CA ASP A 8 8.63 0.92 -10.37
C ASP A 8 8.79 1.24 -11.87
N PHE A 9 8.58 2.48 -12.26
CA PHE A 9 8.85 2.96 -13.61
C PHE A 9 10.34 3.10 -13.92
N VAL A 10 11.21 3.08 -12.91
CA VAL A 10 12.68 3.22 -13.04
C VAL A 10 13.28 2.16 -13.96
N ARG A 11 12.65 0.99 -14.05
CA ARG A 11 13.07 -0.08 -14.98
C ARG A 11 13.03 0.34 -16.46
N SER A 12 12.25 1.37 -16.78
CA SER A 12 12.19 1.94 -18.14
C SER A 12 13.28 2.97 -18.41
N GLY A 13 14.10 3.32 -17.42
CA GLY A 13 15.19 4.30 -17.54
C GLY A 13 14.71 5.77 -17.54
N TRP A 14 13.39 6.03 -17.39
CA TRP A 14 12.78 7.35 -17.51
C TRP A 14 12.19 7.86 -16.20
N TRP A 15 11.84 9.12 -16.17
CA TRP A 15 11.33 9.86 -15.03
C TRP A 15 9.81 9.78 -14.93
N GLY A 16 9.30 10.21 -13.80
CA GLY A 16 7.92 10.52 -13.63
C GLY A 16 7.31 9.95 -12.37
N ASP A 17 6.02 10.05 -12.31
CA ASP A 17 5.18 9.54 -11.24
C ASP A 17 4.15 8.56 -11.77
N ALA A 18 3.88 7.52 -10.99
CA ALA A 18 2.79 6.60 -11.23
C ALA A 18 2.37 5.95 -9.92
N THR A 19 1.18 6.30 -9.46
CA THR A 19 0.58 5.69 -8.26
C THR A 19 -0.79 5.12 -8.64
N LEU A 20 -0.94 3.80 -8.54
CA LEU A 20 -2.23 3.14 -8.77
C LEU A 20 -2.97 3.01 -7.43
N VAL A 21 -4.15 3.58 -7.37
CA VAL A 21 -5.11 3.35 -6.28
C VAL A 21 -6.03 2.22 -6.70
N GLU A 22 -6.08 1.16 -5.90
CA GLU A 22 -7.02 0.06 -6.03
C GLU A 22 -8.00 0.08 -4.86
N SER A 23 -9.30 0.04 -5.14
CA SER A 23 -10.32 -0.13 -4.09
C SER A 23 -11.59 -0.73 -4.65
N ASP A 24 -12.02 -1.86 -4.07
CA ASP A 24 -13.26 -2.57 -4.43
C ASP A 24 -13.40 -2.83 -5.93
N GLY A 25 -12.31 -3.28 -6.57
CA GLY A 25 -12.26 -3.58 -8.00
C GLY A 25 -12.27 -2.35 -8.92
N ARG A 26 -12.12 -1.15 -8.35
CA ARG A 26 -11.95 0.10 -9.09
C ARG A 26 -10.50 0.54 -9.03
N TYR A 27 -10.05 1.19 -10.08
CA TYR A 27 -8.67 1.61 -10.25
C TYR A 27 -8.60 3.07 -10.66
N LEU A 28 -7.69 3.82 -10.04
CA LEU A 28 -7.32 5.19 -10.41
C LEU A 28 -5.81 5.26 -10.54
N LEU A 29 -5.30 5.59 -11.72
CA LEU A 29 -3.88 5.85 -11.92
C LEU A 29 -3.61 7.35 -11.74
N MET A 30 -2.88 7.69 -10.71
CA MET A 30 -2.43 9.05 -10.41
C MET A 30 -1.05 9.25 -11.03
N ASP A 31 -1.01 10.14 -12.00
CA ASP A 31 0.07 10.38 -12.94
C ASP A 31 0.39 9.15 -13.82
N THR A 32 0.94 9.38 -15.00
CA THR A 32 1.09 8.35 -16.03
C THR A 32 2.53 8.19 -16.52
N CYS A 33 3.49 8.80 -15.81
CA CYS A 33 4.90 8.79 -16.16
C CYS A 33 5.23 9.43 -17.54
N HIS A 34 6.50 9.47 -17.88
CA HIS A 34 6.97 9.84 -19.20
C HIS A 34 6.50 8.86 -20.27
N GLU A 35 6.35 9.33 -21.52
CA GLU A 35 5.82 8.52 -22.63
C GLU A 35 6.63 7.25 -22.93
N GLU A 36 7.88 7.20 -22.54
CA GLU A 36 8.73 6.02 -22.71
C GLU A 36 8.65 5.02 -21.55
N GLY A 37 7.92 5.35 -20.47
CA GLY A 37 7.71 4.50 -19.32
C GLY A 37 6.81 3.31 -19.64
N THR A 38 7.36 2.23 -20.21
CA THR A 38 6.60 1.04 -20.65
C THR A 38 6.24 0.08 -19.51
N TYR A 39 7.02 0.11 -18.42
CA TYR A 39 6.83 -0.81 -17.31
C TYR A 39 5.45 -0.68 -16.64
N ILE A 40 4.93 0.55 -16.53
CA ILE A 40 3.59 0.78 -15.98
C ILE A 40 2.51 0.05 -16.78
N ILE A 41 2.64 0.04 -18.11
CA ILE A 41 1.71 -0.67 -19.00
C ILE A 41 1.76 -2.17 -18.72
N LYS A 42 2.99 -2.72 -18.63
CA LYS A 42 3.18 -4.12 -18.28
C LYS A 42 2.58 -4.44 -16.92
N TYR A 43 2.85 -3.62 -15.91
CA TYR A 43 2.33 -3.77 -14.55
C TYR A 43 0.80 -3.84 -14.54
N LEU A 44 0.12 -2.88 -15.17
CA LEU A 44 -1.34 -2.86 -15.22
C LEU A 44 -1.93 -4.07 -15.97
N LYS A 45 -1.26 -4.54 -17.03
CA LYS A 45 -1.67 -5.75 -17.77
C LYS A 45 -1.50 -7.01 -16.92
N ASP A 46 -0.37 -7.17 -16.26
CA ASP A 46 -0.07 -8.30 -15.36
C ASP A 46 -1.07 -8.31 -14.18
N TYR A 47 -1.42 -7.14 -13.69
CA TYR A 47 -2.43 -6.94 -12.64
C TYR A 47 -3.88 -7.09 -13.16
N ARG A 48 -4.05 -7.36 -14.48
CA ARG A 48 -5.34 -7.53 -15.17
C ARG A 48 -6.29 -6.34 -15.03
N VAL A 49 -5.75 -5.14 -14.90
CA VAL A 49 -6.54 -3.91 -14.88
C VAL A 49 -7.17 -3.70 -16.25
N LYS A 50 -8.49 -3.72 -16.33
CA LYS A 50 -9.24 -3.52 -17.59
C LYS A 50 -9.86 -2.13 -17.68
N THR A 51 -10.33 -1.63 -16.56
CA THR A 51 -11.02 -0.33 -16.46
C THR A 51 -10.33 0.49 -15.40
N LEU A 52 -10.03 1.76 -15.70
CA LEU A 52 -9.41 2.68 -14.75
C LEU A 52 -9.87 4.12 -15.00
N ASP A 53 -9.74 4.95 -13.98
CA ASP A 53 -9.76 6.40 -14.12
C ASP A 53 -8.32 6.92 -14.13
N LEU A 54 -8.08 8.09 -14.73
CA LEU A 54 -6.76 8.73 -14.79
C LEU A 54 -6.80 10.08 -14.08
N TYR A 55 -5.71 10.44 -13.45
CA TYR A 55 -5.51 11.73 -12.79
C TYR A 55 -4.14 12.28 -13.16
N VAL A 56 -4.04 13.59 -13.36
CA VAL A 56 -2.80 14.33 -13.59
C VAL A 56 -2.64 15.38 -12.51
N SER A 57 -1.48 15.40 -11.88
CA SER A 57 -1.16 16.36 -10.80
C SER A 57 -0.88 17.77 -11.32
N HIS A 58 -0.14 17.89 -12.44
CA HIS A 58 0.23 19.17 -13.07
C HIS A 58 0.69 18.97 -14.52
N ASP A 59 0.96 20.09 -15.23
CA ASP A 59 1.27 20.09 -16.65
C ASP A 59 2.77 19.89 -16.94
N HIS A 60 3.35 18.76 -16.47
CA HIS A 60 4.66 18.30 -16.90
C HIS A 60 4.59 16.93 -17.55
N HIS A 61 5.45 16.72 -18.54
CA HIS A 61 5.43 15.57 -19.44
C HIS A 61 5.64 14.24 -18.73
N ASP A 62 6.44 14.21 -17.70
CA ASP A 62 6.71 13.05 -16.87
C ASP A 62 5.57 12.70 -15.88
N HIS A 63 4.44 13.45 -15.94
CA HIS A 63 3.22 13.16 -15.20
C HIS A 63 2.03 12.79 -16.12
N TRP A 64 2.00 13.30 -17.35
CA TRP A 64 0.90 13.00 -18.28
C TRP A 64 1.36 12.28 -19.57
N GLY A 65 2.64 11.99 -19.75
CA GLY A 65 3.21 11.52 -21.02
C GLY A 65 2.53 10.28 -21.60
N ARG A 66 2.03 9.36 -20.78
CA ARG A 66 1.33 8.15 -21.23
C ARG A 66 -0.19 8.26 -21.26
N ILE A 67 -0.79 9.38 -20.91
CA ILE A 67 -2.24 9.50 -20.71
C ILE A 67 -3.04 9.14 -21.97
N VAL A 68 -2.63 9.62 -23.13
CA VAL A 68 -3.29 9.32 -24.42
C VAL A 68 -3.18 7.83 -24.76
N TYR A 69 -2.03 7.20 -24.45
CA TYR A 69 -1.88 5.77 -24.63
C TYR A 69 -2.89 5.00 -23.77
N PHE A 70 -3.06 5.37 -22.50
CA PHE A 70 -3.99 4.71 -21.60
C PHE A 70 -5.44 4.89 -22.07
N ILE A 71 -5.84 6.08 -22.49
CA ILE A 71 -7.18 6.36 -23.03
C ILE A 71 -7.46 5.46 -24.25
N ASN A 72 -6.48 5.27 -25.13
CA ASN A 72 -6.66 4.52 -26.37
C ASN A 72 -6.57 2.97 -26.18
N ASN A 73 -5.96 2.49 -25.10
CA ASN A 73 -5.67 1.06 -24.93
C ASN A 73 -6.31 0.41 -23.71
N PHE A 74 -6.95 1.19 -22.84
CA PHE A 74 -7.68 0.71 -21.66
C PHE A 74 -9.10 1.31 -21.69
N LYS A 75 -10.03 0.68 -20.97
CA LYS A 75 -11.34 1.29 -20.74
C LYS A 75 -11.20 2.38 -19.68
N VAL A 76 -11.01 3.63 -20.11
CA VAL A 76 -10.92 4.78 -19.22
C VAL A 76 -12.28 5.44 -19.11
N ALA A 77 -12.84 5.51 -17.89
CA ALA A 77 -14.14 6.15 -17.69
C ALA A 77 -13.99 7.66 -17.48
N LYS A 78 -12.99 8.10 -16.75
CA LYS A 78 -12.75 9.50 -16.42
C LYS A 78 -11.28 9.85 -16.48
N VAL A 79 -11.01 11.10 -16.87
CA VAL A 79 -9.70 11.74 -16.77
C VAL A 79 -9.86 13.01 -15.95
N TYR A 80 -9.10 13.14 -14.88
CA TYR A 80 -9.06 14.30 -14.01
C TYR A 80 -7.80 15.13 -14.33
N LEU A 81 -7.98 16.37 -14.74
CA LEU A 81 -6.91 17.30 -15.13
C LEU A 81 -6.93 18.56 -14.26
N PRO A 82 -5.78 19.20 -14.00
CA PRO A 82 -5.77 20.53 -13.42
C PRO A 82 -6.50 21.55 -14.30
N VAL A 83 -7.25 22.47 -13.69
CA VAL A 83 -8.04 23.47 -14.41
C VAL A 83 -7.20 24.36 -15.32
N ASP A 84 -5.94 24.61 -15.01
CA ASP A 84 -5.03 25.42 -15.80
C ASP A 84 -4.51 24.74 -17.08
N MET A 85 -4.70 23.45 -17.22
CA MET A 85 -4.47 22.77 -18.50
C MET A 85 -5.59 23.06 -19.51
N GLN A 86 -6.77 23.52 -19.07
CA GLN A 86 -7.91 23.74 -19.93
C GLN A 86 -7.59 24.73 -21.06
N GLY A 87 -7.87 24.32 -22.30
CA GLY A 87 -7.60 25.13 -23.50
C GLY A 87 -6.16 25.07 -24.02
N GLY A 88 -5.23 24.50 -23.29
CA GLY A 88 -3.85 24.27 -23.74
C GLY A 88 -3.76 23.20 -24.84
N ALA A 89 -2.66 23.19 -25.61
CA ALA A 89 -2.46 22.24 -26.70
C ALA A 89 -2.51 20.78 -26.23
N ARG A 90 -1.93 20.50 -25.06
CA ARG A 90 -1.90 19.15 -24.43
C ARG A 90 -3.27 18.69 -23.99
N ALA A 91 -4.03 19.58 -23.33
CA ALA A 91 -5.40 19.27 -22.95
C ALA A 91 -6.29 19.01 -24.18
N ARG A 92 -6.04 19.67 -25.30
CA ARG A 92 -6.75 19.37 -26.56
C ARG A 92 -6.48 17.95 -27.03
N GLN A 93 -5.23 17.50 -27.07
CA GLN A 93 -4.88 16.13 -27.45
C GLN A 93 -5.55 15.10 -26.54
N ILE A 94 -5.48 15.33 -25.21
CA ILE A 94 -6.14 14.46 -24.22
C ILE A 94 -7.66 14.46 -24.43
N THR A 95 -8.27 15.62 -24.64
CA THR A 95 -9.73 15.77 -24.83
C THR A 95 -10.20 15.12 -26.13
N GLU A 96 -9.42 15.20 -27.21
CA GLU A 96 -9.71 14.55 -28.48
C GLU A 96 -9.67 13.02 -28.33
N ALA A 97 -8.62 12.48 -27.71
CA ALA A 97 -8.54 11.05 -27.42
C ALA A 97 -9.68 10.60 -26.48
N ALA A 98 -9.99 11.38 -25.44
CA ALA A 98 -11.06 11.09 -24.51
C ALA A 98 -12.43 11.07 -25.23
N ARG A 99 -12.70 12.05 -26.10
CA ARG A 99 -13.95 12.11 -26.90
C ARG A 99 -14.07 10.89 -27.81
N ALA A 100 -12.99 10.50 -28.48
CA ALA A 100 -12.99 9.34 -29.38
C ALA A 100 -13.29 8.01 -28.64
N ASN A 101 -12.96 7.93 -27.36
CA ASN A 101 -13.12 6.73 -26.53
C ASN A 101 -14.28 6.79 -25.51
N GLY A 102 -15.12 7.84 -25.56
CA GLY A 102 -16.24 8.01 -24.63
C GLY A 102 -15.81 8.30 -23.20
N THR A 103 -14.58 8.77 -22.99
CA THR A 103 -14.01 9.11 -21.69
C THR A 103 -14.42 10.52 -21.26
N LYS A 104 -14.85 10.69 -20.01
CA LYS A 104 -15.21 12.00 -19.46
C LYS A 104 -13.98 12.74 -18.95
N VAL A 105 -13.73 13.97 -19.44
CA VAL A 105 -12.69 14.87 -18.89
C VAL A 105 -13.29 15.77 -17.82
N ILE A 106 -12.64 15.85 -16.66
CA ILE A 106 -13.06 16.64 -15.49
C ILE A 106 -11.89 17.51 -15.05
N TYR A 107 -12.10 18.82 -14.99
CA TYR A 107 -11.09 19.75 -14.54
C TYR A 107 -11.20 19.99 -13.03
N LEU A 108 -10.07 19.86 -12.33
CA LEU A 108 -9.96 19.97 -10.88
C LEU A 108 -9.36 21.31 -10.45
N GLN A 109 -9.91 21.86 -9.38
CA GLN A 109 -9.40 23.06 -8.69
C GLN A 109 -9.46 22.85 -7.17
N LYS A 110 -8.94 23.79 -6.37
CA LYS A 110 -9.08 23.74 -4.92
C LYS A 110 -10.55 23.51 -4.52
N GLY A 111 -10.78 22.56 -3.64
CA GLY A 111 -12.12 22.13 -3.18
C GLY A 111 -12.77 21.05 -4.02
N SER A 112 -12.26 20.74 -5.22
CA SER A 112 -12.76 19.62 -6.02
C SER A 112 -12.55 18.29 -5.30
N THR A 113 -13.51 17.36 -5.50
CA THR A 113 -13.45 16.01 -4.96
C THR A 113 -13.66 14.97 -6.06
N PHE A 114 -13.03 13.79 -5.89
CA PHE A 114 -13.22 12.63 -6.75
C PHE A 114 -13.03 11.34 -5.94
N THR A 115 -13.41 10.19 -6.48
CA THR A 115 -13.42 8.94 -5.74
C THR A 115 -12.85 7.77 -6.54
N CYS A 116 -12.28 6.78 -5.82
CA CYS A 116 -11.94 5.48 -6.35
C CYS A 116 -12.36 4.41 -5.32
N GLY A 117 -13.44 3.68 -5.60
CA GLY A 117 -14.01 2.76 -4.61
C GLY A 117 -14.35 3.48 -3.31
N ARG A 118 -13.76 3.05 -2.19
CA ARG A 118 -13.92 3.65 -0.86
C ARG A 118 -13.03 4.87 -0.62
N TRP A 119 -12.09 5.16 -1.51
CA TRP A 119 -11.25 6.34 -1.40
C TRP A 119 -11.98 7.58 -1.90
N LYS A 120 -11.98 8.64 -1.09
CA LYS A 120 -12.37 9.99 -1.46
C LYS A 120 -11.14 10.88 -1.46
N PHE A 121 -10.91 11.55 -2.57
CA PHE A 121 -9.81 12.50 -2.76
C PHE A 121 -10.35 13.91 -2.76
N THR A 122 -9.64 14.83 -2.08
CA THR A 122 -9.98 16.26 -2.03
C THR A 122 -8.76 17.07 -2.41
N VAL A 123 -8.91 17.99 -3.35
CA VAL A 123 -7.88 18.98 -3.67
C VAL A 123 -7.90 20.05 -2.58
N VAL A 124 -6.94 19.99 -1.66
CA VAL A 124 -6.89 20.88 -0.48
C VAL A 124 -6.14 22.19 -0.75
N TYR A 125 -5.24 22.17 -1.72
CA TYR A 125 -4.47 23.36 -2.12
C TYR A 125 -4.06 23.28 -3.59
N ARG A 126 -3.92 24.44 -4.21
CA ARG A 126 -3.30 24.69 -5.51
C ARG A 126 -2.93 26.16 -5.60
N LYS A 127 -1.73 26.46 -6.08
CA LYS A 127 -1.32 27.85 -6.34
C LYS A 127 -1.92 28.31 -7.68
N GLY A 128 -2.45 29.50 -7.70
CA GLY A 128 -3.15 30.04 -8.89
C GLY A 128 -2.24 30.45 -10.05
N LYS A 129 -0.99 30.82 -9.77
CA LYS A 129 0.00 31.32 -10.75
C LYS A 129 1.38 30.78 -10.40
N GLY A 130 2.29 30.77 -11.37
CA GLY A 130 3.67 30.34 -11.22
C GLY A 130 4.03 29.23 -12.21
N ASP A 131 5.15 28.60 -11.98
CA ASP A 131 5.63 27.41 -12.69
C ASP A 131 4.60 26.26 -12.58
N PRO A 132 4.52 25.34 -13.55
CA PRO A 132 3.63 24.18 -13.46
C PRO A 132 3.81 23.39 -12.15
N ASN A 133 5.04 23.22 -11.65
CA ASN A 133 5.29 22.57 -10.36
C ASN A 133 4.61 23.31 -9.20
N ASP A 134 4.71 24.63 -9.16
CA ASP A 134 4.02 25.47 -8.15
C ASP A 134 2.50 25.27 -8.17
N ARG A 135 1.94 24.95 -9.33
CA ARG A 135 0.51 24.77 -9.56
C ARG A 135 0.02 23.33 -9.40
N SER A 136 0.89 22.43 -8.98
CA SER A 136 0.51 21.05 -8.69
C SER A 136 -0.72 20.99 -7.77
N LEU A 137 -1.62 20.08 -8.08
CA LEU A 137 -2.75 19.77 -7.23
C LEU A 137 -2.25 19.09 -5.96
N VAL A 138 -2.52 19.69 -4.81
CA VAL A 138 -2.26 19.07 -3.50
C VAL A 138 -3.51 18.33 -3.07
N VAL A 139 -3.40 17.03 -2.90
CA VAL A 139 -4.53 16.14 -2.68
C VAL A 139 -4.38 15.37 -1.38
N ILE A 140 -5.45 15.31 -0.61
CA ILE A 140 -5.66 14.35 0.47
C ILE A 140 -6.63 13.29 -0.01
N GLY A 141 -6.21 12.03 0.04
CA GLY A 141 -7.05 10.85 -0.11
C GLY A 141 -7.41 10.29 1.26
N GLU A 142 -8.68 9.91 1.45
CA GLU A 142 -9.17 9.28 2.67
C GLU A 142 -9.91 8.00 2.30
N GLY A 143 -9.45 6.86 2.85
CA GLY A 143 -10.05 5.56 2.57
C GLY A 143 -9.57 4.50 3.53
N ASP A 144 -10.46 3.56 3.89
CA ASP A 144 -10.17 2.46 4.83
C ASP A 144 -9.51 2.89 6.14
N GLY A 145 -9.86 4.10 6.65
CA GLY A 145 -9.31 4.66 7.89
C GLY A 145 -7.89 5.22 7.78
N VAL A 146 -7.36 5.32 6.56
CA VAL A 146 -6.02 5.83 6.26
C VAL A 146 -6.12 7.12 5.46
N ARG A 147 -5.19 8.06 5.69
CA ARG A 147 -5.04 9.30 4.93
C ARG A 147 -3.75 9.26 4.09
N PHE A 148 -3.87 9.66 2.85
CA PHE A 148 -2.79 9.71 1.87
C PHE A 148 -2.61 11.15 1.36
N PHE A 149 -1.39 11.69 1.48
CA PHE A 149 -1.01 12.99 0.97
C PHE A 149 -0.13 12.85 -0.27
N THR A 150 -0.49 13.57 -1.32
CA THR A 150 0.32 13.77 -2.53
C THR A 150 0.20 15.21 -3.01
N ALA A 151 1.29 15.78 -3.50
CA ALA A 151 1.35 17.16 -3.96
C ALA A 151 2.01 17.30 -5.34
N GLY A 152 2.00 16.22 -6.17
CA GLY A 152 2.72 16.22 -7.45
C GLY A 152 4.16 16.67 -7.25
N ASP A 153 4.57 17.67 -8.02
CA ASP A 153 5.91 18.24 -7.97
C ASP A 153 5.94 19.63 -7.32
N LEU A 154 5.09 19.83 -6.31
CA LEU A 154 5.00 21.10 -5.61
C LEU A 154 6.40 21.60 -5.21
N SER A 155 6.77 22.78 -5.70
CA SER A 155 8.08 23.40 -5.44
C SER A 155 8.21 23.94 -4.02
N ALA A 156 9.41 24.32 -3.62
CA ALA A 156 9.64 24.98 -2.33
C ALA A 156 8.80 26.29 -2.16
N ALA A 157 8.57 27.01 -3.26
CA ALA A 157 7.70 28.20 -3.23
C ALA A 157 6.22 27.81 -3.08
N GLY A 158 5.82 26.70 -3.70
CA GLY A 158 4.49 26.12 -3.53
C GLY A 158 4.26 25.62 -2.11
N GLU A 159 5.26 24.99 -1.47
CA GLU A 159 5.20 24.54 -0.08
C GLU A 159 4.96 25.70 0.91
N LYS A 160 5.63 26.84 0.71
CA LYS A 160 5.37 28.04 1.52
C LYS A 160 3.91 28.49 1.43
N GLY A 161 3.36 28.50 0.21
CA GLY A 161 1.96 28.83 -0.02
C GLY A 161 1.01 27.82 0.64
N LEU A 162 1.30 26.52 0.52
CA LEU A 162 0.54 25.45 1.16
C LEU A 162 0.51 25.61 2.68
N LEU A 163 1.68 25.81 3.30
CA LEU A 163 1.79 26.01 4.75
C LEU A 163 1.02 27.25 5.24
N GLY A 164 1.07 28.34 4.47
CA GLY A 164 0.34 29.57 4.77
C GLY A 164 -1.16 29.51 4.49
N SER A 165 -1.64 28.51 3.72
CA SER A 165 -3.05 28.39 3.33
C SER A 165 -3.98 27.89 4.44
N GLY A 166 -3.44 27.38 5.54
CA GLY A 166 -4.21 26.76 6.63
C GLY A 166 -4.79 25.37 6.27
N ALA A 167 -4.51 24.83 5.09
CA ALA A 167 -5.03 23.52 4.68
C ALA A 167 -4.62 22.43 5.68
N ASP A 168 -5.56 21.52 5.99
CA ASP A 168 -5.27 20.28 6.71
C ASP A 168 -4.62 19.30 5.75
N ILE A 169 -3.33 19.01 6.02
CA ILE A 169 -2.53 18.07 5.21
C ILE A 169 -2.02 16.89 6.03
N HIS A 170 -2.52 16.71 7.25
CA HIS A 170 -2.17 15.56 8.07
C HIS A 170 -2.52 14.26 7.32
N ALA A 171 -1.57 13.31 7.26
CA ALA A 171 -1.77 12.05 6.56
C ALA A 171 -0.81 10.97 7.03
N ASP A 172 -1.25 9.72 7.00
CA ASP A 172 -0.47 8.54 7.41
C ASP A 172 0.58 8.17 6.38
N ILE A 173 0.27 8.42 5.09
CA ILE A 173 1.12 8.12 3.94
C ILE A 173 1.47 9.43 3.22
N TYR A 174 2.74 9.64 2.98
CA TYR A 174 3.27 10.78 2.24
C TYR A 174 4.00 10.33 0.97
N LYS A 175 3.44 10.62 -0.21
CA LYS A 175 4.21 10.56 -1.45
C LYS A 175 5.09 11.80 -1.53
N LEU A 176 6.43 11.64 -1.51
CA LEU A 176 7.36 12.75 -1.59
C LEU A 176 7.11 13.57 -2.86
N SER A 177 7.05 14.88 -2.69
CA SER A 177 6.86 15.83 -3.79
C SER A 177 8.11 15.87 -4.67
N HIS A 178 7.90 16.16 -5.96
CA HIS A 178 8.96 16.42 -6.94
C HIS A 178 10.05 15.35 -6.93
N HIS A 179 9.62 14.09 -7.04
CA HIS A 179 10.50 12.91 -7.06
C HIS A 179 11.53 12.85 -5.91
N GLY A 180 11.19 13.47 -4.76
CA GLY A 180 12.08 13.57 -3.62
C GLY A 180 13.16 14.64 -3.75
N ASP A 181 12.92 15.69 -4.55
CA ASP A 181 13.83 16.83 -4.66
C ASP A 181 14.23 17.35 -3.28
N GLY A 182 15.53 17.58 -3.13
CA GLY A 182 16.12 18.04 -1.88
C GLY A 182 15.76 19.47 -1.48
N ASP A 183 15.27 20.31 -2.39
CA ASP A 183 14.82 21.66 -2.12
C ASP A 183 13.34 21.73 -1.73
N THR A 184 12.57 20.69 -2.06
CA THR A 184 11.21 20.44 -1.59
C THR A 184 11.20 19.47 -0.41
N ASN A 185 10.04 19.02 0.01
CA ASN A 185 9.89 18.13 1.16
C ASN A 185 10.51 18.74 2.43
N SER A 186 10.17 20.00 2.66
CA SER A 186 10.69 20.76 3.82
C SER A 186 10.28 20.10 5.13
N GLU A 187 11.11 20.30 6.16
CA GLU A 187 10.82 19.76 7.49
C GLU A 187 9.48 20.28 8.04
N ALA A 188 9.09 21.49 7.67
CA ALA A 188 7.81 22.07 8.06
C ALA A 188 6.61 21.33 7.43
N VAL A 189 6.70 20.96 6.15
CA VAL A 189 5.69 20.14 5.49
C VAL A 189 5.65 18.75 6.09
N ILE A 190 6.80 18.09 6.28
CA ILE A 190 6.88 16.75 6.86
C ILE A 190 6.23 16.73 8.26
N LYS A 191 6.54 17.70 9.11
CA LYS A 191 5.95 17.81 10.46
C LYS A 191 4.44 18.05 10.41
N LYS A 192 3.96 18.83 9.45
CA LYS A 192 2.53 19.12 9.30
C LYS A 192 1.77 17.94 8.71
N VAL A 193 2.39 17.16 7.83
CA VAL A 193 1.83 15.90 7.32
C VAL A 193 1.87 14.83 8.40
N ASP A 194 2.94 14.76 9.20
CA ASP A 194 3.17 13.79 10.27
C ASP A 194 2.98 12.32 9.81
N PRO A 195 3.69 11.90 8.76
CA PRO A 195 3.46 10.59 8.15
C PRO A 195 4.14 9.47 8.93
N SER A 196 3.53 8.28 8.92
CA SER A 196 4.17 7.05 9.38
C SER A 196 5.01 6.41 8.27
N ILE A 197 4.54 6.54 7.03
CA ILE A 197 5.20 6.00 5.82
C ILE A 197 5.36 7.12 4.81
N ALA A 198 6.55 7.19 4.20
CA ALA A 198 6.82 8.04 3.06
C ALA A 198 7.31 7.20 1.87
N VAL A 199 6.83 7.51 0.67
CA VAL A 199 7.25 6.83 -0.56
C VAL A 199 7.79 7.84 -1.55
N CYS A 200 8.96 7.55 -2.10
CA CYS A 200 9.59 8.36 -3.12
C CYS A 200 9.53 7.67 -4.49
N ASN A 201 8.85 8.30 -5.43
CA ASN A 201 8.86 7.93 -6.84
C ASN A 201 10.04 8.62 -7.53
N CYS A 202 11.25 8.09 -7.36
CA CYS A 202 12.48 8.69 -7.88
C CYS A 202 13.25 7.68 -8.74
N ASN A 203 13.66 8.09 -9.91
CA ASN A 203 14.55 7.28 -10.75
C ASN A 203 16.05 7.53 -10.51
N GLY A 204 16.42 8.66 -10.01
CA GLY A 204 17.67 9.13 -9.39
C GLY A 204 19.04 8.64 -9.88
N GLU A 205 19.21 7.85 -10.97
CA GLU A 205 20.53 7.36 -11.39
C GLU A 205 21.00 7.70 -12.78
N SER A 206 20.14 8.06 -13.69
CA SER A 206 20.54 8.34 -15.07
C SER A 206 21.42 9.58 -15.21
N SER A 207 21.33 10.53 -14.29
CA SER A 207 22.25 11.65 -14.20
C SER A 207 22.84 11.75 -12.79
N GLY A 208 24.17 11.94 -12.68
CA GLY A 208 24.87 12.07 -11.39
C GLY A 208 24.36 13.16 -10.46
N THR A 209 23.50 14.04 -10.97
CA THR A 209 22.91 15.19 -10.27
C THR A 209 21.74 14.78 -9.35
N PHE A 210 20.94 13.82 -9.74
CA PHE A 210 19.74 13.40 -8.97
C PHE A 210 20.03 12.73 -7.64
N ARG A 211 21.18 12.09 -7.52
CA ARG A 211 21.61 11.44 -6.27
C ARG A 211 21.68 12.38 -5.09
N SER A 212 22.06 13.65 -5.32
CA SER A 212 22.15 14.65 -4.26
C SER A 212 20.80 15.22 -3.85
N TRP A 213 19.82 15.24 -4.76
CA TRP A 213 18.49 15.79 -4.47
C TRP A 213 17.73 14.91 -3.50
N ALA A 214 17.48 13.67 -3.88
CA ALA A 214 16.74 12.74 -3.05
C ALA A 214 17.42 12.48 -1.69
N ASP A 215 18.74 12.47 -1.62
CA ASP A 215 19.48 12.24 -0.37
C ASP A 215 19.15 13.30 0.70
N ARG A 216 18.91 14.56 0.32
CA ARG A 216 18.55 15.63 1.26
C ARG A 216 17.13 15.43 1.79
N ALA A 217 16.17 15.10 0.92
CA ALA A 217 14.80 14.79 1.31
C ALA A 217 14.76 13.55 2.21
N TYR A 218 15.46 12.46 1.84
CA TYR A 218 15.52 11.24 2.64
C TYR A 218 16.04 11.49 4.06
N LYS A 219 17.12 12.26 4.23
CA LYS A 219 17.66 12.61 5.55
C LYS A 219 16.69 13.39 6.42
N ARG A 220 15.82 14.20 5.82
CA ARG A 220 14.79 14.91 6.58
C ARG A 220 13.67 13.97 6.97
N VAL A 221 13.15 13.21 6.01
CA VAL A 221 11.98 12.34 6.18
C VAL A 221 12.27 11.15 7.11
N GLU A 222 13.49 10.55 7.04
CA GLU A 222 13.86 9.40 7.88
C GLU A 222 13.78 9.66 9.39
N LYS A 223 13.76 10.94 9.79
CA LYS A 223 13.59 11.32 11.20
C LYS A 223 12.15 11.12 11.69
N TYR A 224 11.20 11.12 10.77
CA TYR A 224 9.75 11.19 11.05
C TYR A 224 9.00 9.95 10.55
N ALA A 225 9.40 9.36 9.45
CA ALA A 225 8.69 8.28 8.77
C ALA A 225 9.61 7.16 8.30
N ASN A 226 9.02 5.99 8.05
CA ASN A 226 9.68 4.95 7.26
C ASN A 226 9.65 5.33 5.78
N ILE A 227 10.80 5.26 5.11
CA ILE A 227 10.94 5.62 3.71
C ILE A 227 11.04 4.37 2.84
N TYR A 228 10.23 4.35 1.80
CA TYR A 228 10.37 3.48 0.65
C TYR A 228 10.74 4.29 -0.59
N SER A 229 11.48 3.70 -1.49
CA SER A 229 11.79 4.31 -2.78
C SER A 229 11.64 3.27 -3.88
N VAL A 230 10.84 3.58 -4.91
CA VAL A 230 10.64 2.67 -6.04
C VAL A 230 11.95 2.26 -6.69
N ARG A 231 12.94 3.14 -6.65
CA ARG A 231 14.28 2.85 -7.14
C ARG A 231 14.99 1.70 -6.41
N TYR A 232 14.91 1.67 -5.09
CA TYR A 232 15.62 0.69 -4.25
C TYR A 232 14.76 -0.49 -3.86
N ASN A 233 13.47 -0.25 -3.71
CA ASN A 233 12.51 -1.24 -3.27
C ASN A 233 11.70 -1.88 -4.42
N GLY A 234 11.83 -1.35 -5.66
CA GLY A 234 10.93 -1.75 -6.74
C GLY A 234 9.53 -1.19 -6.52
N THR A 235 8.54 -1.82 -7.10
CA THR A 235 7.15 -1.45 -6.81
C THR A 235 6.85 -1.65 -5.32
N VAL A 236 6.31 -0.61 -4.70
CA VAL A 236 5.88 -0.61 -3.30
C VAL A 236 4.36 -0.63 -3.26
N VAL A 237 3.80 -1.59 -2.53
CA VAL A 237 2.36 -1.71 -2.35
C VAL A 237 2.03 -1.52 -0.87
N LEU A 238 1.16 -0.57 -0.59
CA LEU A 238 0.62 -0.31 0.74
C LEU A 238 -0.82 -0.82 0.78
N ASP A 239 -1.04 -1.96 1.43
CA ASP A 239 -2.38 -2.49 1.64
C ASP A 239 -2.99 -1.79 2.87
N CYS A 240 -4.10 -1.08 2.66
CA CYS A 240 -4.74 -0.24 3.66
C CYS A 240 -6.05 -0.89 4.11
N ARG A 241 -6.15 -1.22 5.40
CA ARG A 241 -7.34 -1.85 5.98
C ARG A 241 -7.62 -1.30 7.36
N ASN A 242 -8.80 -0.74 7.55
CA ASN A 242 -9.29 -0.29 8.87
C ASN A 242 -8.27 0.61 9.63
N GLY A 243 -7.56 1.49 8.92
CA GLY A 243 -6.55 2.37 9.50
C GLY A 243 -5.17 1.74 9.69
N VAL A 244 -4.99 0.48 9.28
CA VAL A 244 -3.69 -0.21 9.29
C VAL A 244 -3.10 -0.22 7.90
N ILE A 245 -1.79 0.01 7.82
CA ILE A 245 -1.04 0.00 6.56
C ILE A 245 -0.07 -1.18 6.61
N HIS A 246 -0.19 -2.09 5.65
CA HIS A 246 0.71 -3.23 5.47
C HIS A 246 1.58 -2.99 4.23
N PRO A 247 2.84 -2.55 4.41
CA PRO A 247 3.73 -2.30 3.30
C PRO A 247 4.33 -3.61 2.78
N SER A 248 4.40 -3.74 1.46
CA SER A 248 5.17 -4.74 0.74
C SER A 248 5.99 -4.08 -0.37
N ALA A 249 7.07 -4.69 -0.78
CA ALA A 249 7.94 -4.16 -1.82
C ALA A 249 8.61 -5.30 -2.60
N GLU A 250 8.87 -5.10 -3.89
CA GLU A 250 9.52 -6.11 -4.72
C GLU A 250 10.95 -6.45 -4.26
N ARG A 251 11.63 -5.52 -3.62
CA ARG A 251 13.01 -5.66 -3.13
C ARG A 251 13.11 -5.14 -1.71
N ASN A 252 13.58 -5.97 -0.81
CA ASN A 252 13.83 -5.60 0.58
C ASN A 252 15.26 -5.05 0.75
N LEU A 253 15.58 -3.96 0.08
CA LEU A 253 16.83 -3.25 0.31
C LEU A 253 16.72 -2.35 1.54
N ALA A 254 17.06 -2.91 2.69
CA ALA A 254 17.05 -2.16 3.96
C ALA A 254 18.16 -1.10 4.06
N THR A 255 19.18 -1.17 3.19
CA THR A 255 20.35 -0.27 3.26
C THR A 255 20.87 0.08 1.88
N ARG A 256 21.38 1.30 1.74
CA ARG A 256 22.14 1.76 0.59
C ARG A 256 23.48 2.31 1.06
N THR A 257 24.56 1.91 0.41
CA THR A 257 25.89 2.48 0.65
C THR A 257 26.28 3.39 -0.52
N ARG A 258 26.65 4.63 -0.21
CA ARG A 258 27.19 5.61 -1.17
C ARG A 258 28.37 6.33 -0.55
N ASN A 259 29.48 6.39 -1.26
CA ASN A 259 30.72 7.05 -0.81
C ASN A 259 31.10 6.64 0.63
N GLY A 260 31.05 5.35 0.94
CA GLY A 260 31.33 4.80 2.27
C GLY A 260 30.29 5.11 3.36
N LYS A 261 29.20 5.84 3.04
CA LYS A 261 28.10 6.11 3.98
C LYS A 261 26.92 5.21 3.67
N THR A 262 26.48 4.44 4.65
CA THR A 262 25.31 3.58 4.55
C THR A 262 24.06 4.37 4.97
N MET A 263 23.07 4.44 4.11
CA MET A 263 21.74 4.95 4.42
C MET A 263 20.82 3.76 4.66
N LYS A 264 20.06 3.80 5.74
CA LYS A 264 19.04 2.79 6.04
C LYS A 264 17.70 3.25 5.48
N PHE A 265 17.13 2.43 4.61
CA PHE A 265 15.74 2.51 4.19
C PHE A 265 14.96 1.50 5.02
N CYS A 266 13.71 1.75 5.33
CA CYS A 266 12.89 0.88 6.16
C CYS A 266 13.43 0.73 7.60
N LYS A 267 13.52 1.81 8.37
CA LYS A 267 13.48 1.67 9.84
C LYS A 267 12.17 0.94 10.18
N LYS A 268 12.22 0.02 11.16
CA LYS A 268 11.01 -0.68 11.64
C LYS A 268 9.86 0.31 11.70
N ALA A 269 8.79 -0.01 11.00
CA ALA A 269 7.61 0.83 10.96
C ALA A 269 7.21 1.19 12.38
N LYS A 270 7.20 2.47 12.72
CA LYS A 270 6.24 2.94 13.71
C LYS A 270 4.90 2.86 13.00
N VAL A 271 4.24 1.73 13.14
CA VAL A 271 2.83 1.64 12.80
C VAL A 271 2.16 2.60 13.77
N LEU A 272 1.74 3.74 13.31
CA LEU A 272 0.92 4.64 14.10
C LEU A 272 -0.46 4.00 14.20
N TRP A 273 -0.66 3.28 15.27
CA TRP A 273 -1.94 2.75 15.66
C TRP A 273 -2.83 3.92 16.08
N ARG A 274 -3.68 4.37 15.19
CA ARG A 274 -4.81 5.21 15.57
C ARG A 274 -5.81 4.29 16.28
N GLY A 275 -5.87 4.41 17.57
CA GLY A 275 -6.68 3.72 18.55
C GLY A 275 -7.73 2.70 18.08
N ASN A 276 -7.83 1.57 18.73
CA ASN A 276 -8.82 0.48 18.58
C ASN A 276 -8.80 -0.33 17.26
N VAL A 277 -7.99 -0.02 16.27
CA VAL A 277 -7.95 -0.71 14.96
C VAL A 277 -7.34 -2.11 15.07
N LEU A 278 -6.43 -2.33 16.03
CA LEU A 278 -5.88 -3.66 16.34
C LEU A 278 -6.94 -4.75 16.58
N LYS A 279 -8.14 -4.35 17.03
CA LYS A 279 -9.24 -5.29 17.29
C LYS A 279 -10.04 -5.65 16.04
N GLN A 280 -9.92 -4.88 14.93
CA GLN A 280 -10.78 -5.07 13.75
C GLN A 280 -10.17 -5.95 12.67
N ASP A 281 -8.83 -6.09 12.60
CA ASP A 281 -8.17 -6.98 11.65
C ASP A 281 -8.12 -8.45 12.11
N LYS A 282 -8.43 -8.70 13.37
CA LYS A 282 -8.50 -10.04 13.91
C LYS A 282 -9.89 -10.62 13.69
N THR A 283 -9.92 -11.79 13.07
CA THR A 283 -11.17 -12.54 12.95
C THR A 283 -11.70 -12.95 14.34
N PRO A 284 -12.97 -13.30 14.49
CA PRO A 284 -13.46 -13.89 15.74
C PRO A 284 -12.65 -15.10 16.18
N ALA A 285 -12.10 -15.88 15.24
CA ALA A 285 -11.22 -16.99 15.54
C ALA A 285 -9.86 -16.52 16.12
N ASP A 286 -9.26 -15.46 15.59
CA ASP A 286 -8.03 -14.89 16.11
C ASP A 286 -8.24 -14.33 17.54
N LEU A 287 -9.34 -13.62 17.75
CA LEU A 287 -9.70 -13.10 19.09
C LEU A 287 -10.04 -14.22 20.08
N ALA A 288 -10.64 -15.31 19.60
CA ALA A 288 -10.88 -16.49 20.42
C ALA A 288 -9.58 -17.16 20.82
N VAL A 289 -8.61 -17.31 19.92
CA VAL A 289 -7.26 -17.77 20.25
C VAL A 289 -6.63 -16.89 21.33
N GLU A 290 -6.73 -15.58 21.21
CA GLU A 290 -6.24 -14.64 22.22
C GLU A 290 -6.92 -14.82 23.60
N CYS A 291 -8.19 -15.21 23.63
CA CYS A 291 -8.88 -15.55 24.85
C CYS A 291 -8.26 -16.79 25.52
N PHE A 292 -7.91 -17.84 24.75
CA PHE A 292 -7.19 -19.01 25.26
C PHE A 292 -5.79 -18.65 25.77
N LEU A 293 -5.11 -17.70 25.11
CA LEU A 293 -3.80 -17.19 25.51
C LEU A 293 -3.86 -16.21 26.70
N GLY A 294 -5.05 -15.93 27.21
CA GLY A 294 -5.25 -15.07 28.39
C GLY A 294 -5.15 -13.55 28.13
N LEU A 295 -5.10 -13.12 26.86
CA LEU A 295 -4.84 -11.72 26.50
C LEU A 295 -6.04 -10.79 26.73
N HIS A 296 -7.25 -11.33 26.93
CA HIS A 296 -8.49 -10.57 27.16
C HIS A 296 -9.08 -10.77 28.57
N GLY A 297 -8.34 -11.41 29.47
CA GLY A 297 -8.83 -11.73 30.80
C GLY A 297 -10.02 -12.71 30.79
N ASN A 298 -10.81 -12.72 31.85
CA ASN A 298 -11.97 -13.60 32.02
C ASN A 298 -13.24 -12.82 32.43
N GLY A 299 -14.41 -13.40 32.17
CA GLY A 299 -15.69 -12.86 32.63
C GLY A 299 -15.93 -11.41 32.20
N ALA A 300 -16.10 -10.51 33.16
CA ALA A 300 -16.39 -9.10 32.92
C ALA A 300 -15.26 -8.37 32.21
N ASP A 301 -14.01 -8.72 32.53
CA ASP A 301 -12.83 -8.10 31.88
C ASP A 301 -12.77 -8.45 30.40
N ARG A 302 -13.04 -9.73 30.06
CA ARG A 302 -13.14 -10.17 28.66
C ARG A 302 -14.25 -9.44 27.92
N LYS A 303 -15.42 -9.29 28.56
CA LYS A 303 -16.54 -8.58 27.95
C LYS A 303 -16.20 -7.12 27.69
N THR A 304 -15.53 -6.46 28.62
CA THR A 304 -15.04 -5.09 28.46
C THR A 304 -13.99 -4.97 27.36
N ALA A 305 -13.02 -5.91 27.34
CA ALA A 305 -11.94 -5.89 26.38
C ALA A 305 -12.41 -6.10 24.92
N LEU A 306 -13.38 -6.99 24.70
CA LEU A 306 -13.90 -7.34 23.38
C LEU A 306 -15.05 -6.42 22.93
N GLY A 307 -15.74 -5.75 23.86
CA GLY A 307 -16.81 -4.82 23.55
C GLY A 307 -17.92 -5.45 22.68
N LYS A 308 -18.19 -4.83 21.53
CA LYS A 308 -19.23 -5.29 20.57
C LYS A 308 -18.97 -6.68 19.97
N ASP A 309 -17.73 -7.13 19.97
CA ASP A 309 -17.35 -8.42 19.39
C ASP A 309 -17.47 -9.58 20.40
N TYR A 310 -17.79 -9.28 21.67
CA TYR A 310 -17.79 -10.25 22.76
C TYR A 310 -18.64 -11.49 22.47
N ASP A 311 -19.89 -11.31 22.10
CA ASP A 311 -20.83 -12.45 21.95
C ASP A 311 -20.36 -13.39 20.84
N ARG A 312 -19.96 -12.85 19.70
CA ARG A 312 -19.45 -13.60 18.55
C ARG A 312 -18.12 -14.32 18.87
N VAL A 313 -17.22 -13.64 19.58
CA VAL A 313 -15.94 -14.23 19.98
C VAL A 313 -16.15 -15.31 21.04
N GLN A 314 -17.04 -15.09 22.01
CA GLN A 314 -17.34 -16.06 23.05
C GLN A 314 -17.98 -17.33 22.48
N GLU A 315 -18.85 -17.21 21.47
CA GLU A 315 -19.37 -18.36 20.72
C GLU A 315 -18.23 -19.18 20.10
N THR A 316 -17.29 -18.51 19.42
CA THR A 316 -16.11 -19.15 18.82
C THR A 316 -15.21 -19.80 19.88
N VAL A 317 -15.01 -19.15 21.03
CA VAL A 317 -14.27 -19.74 22.17
C VAL A 317 -14.93 -21.03 22.63
N ASN A 318 -16.27 -21.01 22.79
CA ASN A 318 -17.01 -22.19 23.22
C ASN A 318 -16.96 -23.34 22.20
N GLU A 319 -16.91 -23.03 20.89
CA GLU A 319 -16.73 -24.04 19.84
C GLU A 319 -15.33 -24.65 19.87
N LEU A 320 -14.29 -23.79 19.93
CA LEU A 320 -12.90 -24.26 19.97
C LEU A 320 -12.57 -25.05 21.24
N ALA A 321 -13.19 -24.73 22.37
CA ALA A 321 -13.01 -25.44 23.62
C ALA A 321 -13.50 -26.92 23.60
N LYS A 322 -14.36 -27.28 22.64
CA LYS A 322 -14.88 -28.63 22.47
C LYS A 322 -13.97 -29.55 21.66
N ASP A 323 -13.01 -29.00 20.93
CA ASP A 323 -12.14 -29.74 20.02
C ASP A 323 -10.71 -29.19 20.04
N GLU A 324 -9.86 -29.88 20.77
CA GLU A 324 -8.47 -29.52 20.95
C GLU A 324 -7.70 -29.47 19.62
N LYS A 325 -7.99 -30.38 18.69
CA LYS A 325 -7.36 -30.39 17.37
C LYS A 325 -7.72 -29.13 16.58
N ARG A 326 -8.98 -28.75 16.62
CA ARG A 326 -9.46 -27.53 15.96
C ARG A 326 -8.89 -26.27 16.62
N LEU A 327 -8.75 -26.26 17.94
CA LEU A 327 -8.09 -25.17 18.68
C LEU A 327 -6.61 -25.04 18.24
N HIS A 328 -5.88 -26.13 18.16
CA HIS A 328 -4.48 -26.10 17.73
C HIS A 328 -4.33 -25.62 16.29
N TRP A 329 -5.24 -25.99 15.38
CA TRP A 329 -5.25 -25.46 14.02
C TRP A 329 -5.58 -23.95 13.97
N ALA A 330 -6.52 -23.48 14.78
CA ALA A 330 -6.79 -22.05 14.90
C ALA A 330 -5.59 -21.27 15.43
N MET A 331 -4.84 -21.84 16.38
CA MET A 331 -3.59 -21.26 16.87
C MET A 331 -2.46 -21.32 15.82
N ALA A 332 -2.40 -22.37 15.00
CA ALA A 332 -1.44 -22.45 13.90
C ALA A 332 -1.72 -21.37 12.83
N ASP A 333 -2.99 -21.16 12.45
CA ASP A 333 -3.39 -20.06 11.55
C ASP A 333 -3.06 -18.68 12.15
N TYR A 334 -3.28 -18.50 13.45
CA TYR A 334 -2.89 -17.28 14.18
C TYR A 334 -1.38 -17.01 14.10
N VAL A 335 -0.54 -18.06 14.23
CA VAL A 335 0.91 -17.97 14.02
C VAL A 335 1.27 -17.64 12.58
N LEU A 336 0.63 -18.31 11.61
CA LEU A 336 0.87 -18.11 10.17
C LEU A 336 0.37 -16.75 9.64
N LYS A 337 -0.42 -16.05 10.44
CA LYS A 337 -0.82 -14.63 10.24
C LYS A 337 0.13 -13.62 10.90
N ASP A 338 1.29 -14.08 11.41
CA ASP A 338 2.27 -13.27 12.13
C ASP A 338 1.76 -12.63 13.45
N HIS A 339 0.67 -13.13 14.03
CA HIS A 339 0.12 -12.59 15.27
C HIS A 339 0.89 -13.03 16.52
N ALA A 340 1.70 -14.08 16.44
CA ALA A 340 2.42 -14.66 17.57
C ALA A 340 3.92 -14.28 17.64
N GLY A 341 4.41 -13.47 16.70
CA GLY A 341 5.85 -13.14 16.61
C GLY A 341 6.73 -14.35 16.28
N ASN A 342 8.03 -14.26 16.55
CA ASN A 342 9.02 -15.27 16.22
C ASN A 342 9.92 -15.62 17.43
N GLY A 343 10.53 -16.82 17.39
CA GLY A 343 11.50 -17.25 18.39
C GLY A 343 10.93 -17.24 19.82
N GLN A 344 11.66 -16.68 20.78
CA GLN A 344 11.28 -16.68 22.19
C GLN A 344 9.91 -16.01 22.43
N ALA A 345 9.59 -14.94 21.71
CA ALA A 345 8.29 -14.26 21.86
C ALA A 345 7.10 -15.18 21.55
N ARG A 346 7.24 -16.07 20.55
CA ARG A 346 6.22 -17.07 20.22
C ARG A 346 6.10 -18.13 21.31
N ILE A 347 7.23 -18.61 21.84
CA ILE A 347 7.26 -19.59 22.95
C ILE A 347 6.54 -18.99 24.16
N ASP A 348 6.90 -17.76 24.54
CA ASP A 348 6.34 -17.09 25.71
C ASP A 348 4.84 -16.83 25.59
N LEU A 349 4.37 -16.55 24.36
CA LEU A 349 2.96 -16.31 24.09
C LEU A 349 2.15 -17.60 24.11
N LEU A 350 2.59 -18.64 23.40
CA LEU A 350 1.86 -19.90 23.23
C LEU A 350 1.95 -20.83 24.43
N LYS A 351 2.99 -20.70 25.26
CA LYS A 351 3.21 -21.51 26.48
C LYS A 351 3.08 -23.02 26.21
N GLU A 352 2.14 -23.67 26.90
CA GLU A 352 1.84 -25.10 26.75
C GLU A 352 1.40 -25.52 25.36
N TYR A 353 0.82 -24.61 24.59
CA TYR A 353 0.39 -24.87 23.21
C TYR A 353 1.53 -24.83 22.19
N TYR A 354 2.71 -24.31 22.57
CA TYR A 354 3.81 -24.09 21.62
C TYR A 354 4.20 -25.36 20.85
N GLY A 355 4.45 -26.45 21.53
CA GLY A 355 4.90 -27.70 20.89
C GLY A 355 3.90 -28.24 19.85
N PRO A 356 2.66 -28.54 20.24
CA PRO A 356 1.62 -29.02 19.30
C PRO A 356 1.37 -28.05 18.15
N VAL A 357 1.30 -26.75 18.41
CA VAL A 357 1.02 -25.73 17.40
C VAL A 357 2.19 -25.57 16.44
N GLN A 358 3.44 -25.57 16.92
CA GLN A 358 4.61 -25.43 16.06
C GLN A 358 4.71 -26.61 15.06
N VAL A 359 4.41 -27.81 15.48
CA VAL A 359 4.35 -28.99 14.58
C VAL A 359 3.33 -28.79 13.45
N LEU A 360 2.15 -28.21 13.75
CA LEU A 360 1.15 -27.93 12.73
C LEU A 360 1.58 -26.79 11.79
N VAL A 361 2.23 -25.76 12.32
CA VAL A 361 2.81 -24.67 11.52
C VAL A 361 3.86 -25.22 10.55
N ASP A 362 4.80 -26.02 11.02
CA ASP A 362 5.88 -26.58 10.21
C ASP A 362 5.31 -27.47 9.09
N ARG A 363 4.34 -28.32 9.41
CA ARG A 363 3.64 -29.18 8.44
C ARG A 363 2.84 -28.39 7.42
N ALA A 364 2.18 -27.30 7.83
CA ALA A 364 1.46 -26.45 6.91
C ALA A 364 2.42 -25.73 5.94
N VAL A 365 3.55 -25.21 6.43
CA VAL A 365 4.58 -24.57 5.60
C VAL A 365 5.19 -25.59 4.62
N GLU A 366 5.53 -26.80 5.06
CA GLU A 366 6.04 -27.85 4.20
C GLU A 366 5.03 -28.23 3.09
N ALA A 367 3.76 -28.38 3.42
CA ALA A 367 2.72 -28.65 2.43
C ALA A 367 2.58 -27.51 1.41
N VAL A 368 2.69 -26.25 1.85
CA VAL A 368 2.68 -25.09 0.98
C VAL A 368 3.88 -25.08 0.03
N GLU A 369 5.07 -25.40 0.52
CA GLU A 369 6.27 -25.50 -0.30
C GLU A 369 6.12 -26.62 -1.37
N GLN A 370 5.54 -27.76 -1.00
CA GLN A 370 5.23 -28.84 -1.95
C GLN A 370 4.13 -28.45 -2.98
N ILE A 371 3.12 -27.69 -2.57
CA ILE A 371 2.07 -27.21 -3.47
C ILE A 371 2.63 -26.20 -4.50
N CYS A 372 3.56 -25.37 -4.07
CA CYS A 372 4.14 -24.31 -4.90
C CYS A 372 5.36 -24.78 -5.71
N SER A 373 5.97 -25.91 -5.35
CA SER A 373 6.97 -26.59 -6.19
C SER A 373 6.30 -27.32 -7.36
N GLY A 374 7.05 -27.55 -8.43
CA GLY A 374 6.52 -28.20 -9.65
C GLY A 374 5.89 -29.58 -9.44
N ASP A 375 6.19 -30.26 -8.34
CA ASP A 375 5.73 -31.64 -8.05
C ASP A 375 4.40 -31.73 -7.28
N ASN A 376 3.75 -30.63 -7.00
CA ASN A 376 2.48 -30.48 -6.27
C ASN A 376 1.70 -31.81 -5.98
N PRO A 377 2.02 -32.56 -4.90
CA PRO A 377 1.41 -33.87 -4.62
C PRO A 377 -0.06 -33.75 -4.21
N TYR A 378 -0.50 -32.56 -3.82
CA TYR A 378 -1.86 -32.31 -3.36
C TYR A 378 -2.84 -31.95 -4.48
N GLY A 379 -2.36 -31.67 -5.72
CA GLY A 379 -3.21 -31.33 -6.86
C GLY A 379 -3.91 -29.98 -6.70
N SER A 380 -5.13 -29.85 -7.22
CA SER A 380 -5.92 -28.61 -7.20
C SER A 380 -7.40 -28.87 -6.92
N GLY A 381 -8.14 -27.82 -6.53
CA GLY A 381 -9.59 -27.90 -6.28
C GLY A 381 -9.95 -28.97 -5.24
N ASP A 382 -11.00 -29.74 -5.50
CA ASP A 382 -11.52 -30.78 -4.58
C ASP A 382 -10.50 -31.89 -4.28
N GLU A 383 -9.59 -32.17 -5.21
CA GLU A 383 -8.53 -33.13 -4.99
C GLU A 383 -7.57 -32.64 -3.89
N ARG A 384 -7.20 -31.37 -3.92
CA ARG A 384 -6.35 -30.76 -2.89
C ARG A 384 -7.02 -30.84 -1.52
N ILE A 385 -8.29 -30.50 -1.43
CA ILE A 385 -9.05 -30.59 -0.17
C ILE A 385 -8.95 -31.98 0.41
N ARG A 386 -9.27 -33.01 -0.40
CA ARG A 386 -9.23 -34.42 0.06
C ARG A 386 -7.85 -34.88 0.48
N LYS A 387 -6.81 -34.55 -0.30
CA LYS A 387 -5.45 -34.99 -0.01
C LYS A 387 -4.87 -34.31 1.25
N LEU A 388 -5.14 -33.02 1.44
CA LEU A 388 -4.74 -32.34 2.67
C LEU A 388 -5.46 -32.89 3.91
N MET A 389 -6.77 -33.14 3.80
CA MET A 389 -7.52 -33.79 4.88
C MET A 389 -6.97 -35.19 5.23
N VAL A 390 -6.67 -36.01 4.23
CA VAL A 390 -6.06 -37.34 4.44
C VAL A 390 -4.68 -37.22 5.10
N ALA A 391 -3.92 -36.20 4.73
CA ALA A 391 -2.65 -35.89 5.37
C ALA A 391 -2.81 -35.31 6.80
N GLY A 392 -4.06 -35.11 7.28
CA GLY A 392 -4.34 -34.53 8.60
C GLY A 392 -4.02 -33.04 8.67
N LEU A 393 -4.01 -32.34 7.53
CA LEU A 393 -3.81 -30.90 7.40
C LEU A 393 -5.17 -30.19 7.27
N ASP A 394 -5.24 -28.96 7.78
CA ASP A 394 -6.40 -28.10 7.62
C ASP A 394 -6.29 -27.35 6.29
N TYR A 395 -7.26 -27.58 5.38
CA TYR A 395 -7.26 -26.96 4.06
C TYR A 395 -7.34 -25.44 4.12
N ASP A 396 -8.21 -24.89 4.97
CA ASP A 396 -8.43 -23.44 5.03
C ASP A 396 -7.17 -22.72 5.56
N VAL A 397 -6.46 -23.35 6.50
CA VAL A 397 -5.18 -22.82 7.02
C VAL A 397 -4.09 -22.86 5.95
N VAL A 398 -3.92 -23.99 5.26
CA VAL A 398 -2.90 -24.16 4.20
C VAL A 398 -3.20 -23.23 3.02
N GLN A 399 -4.44 -23.23 2.52
CA GLN A 399 -4.83 -22.37 1.40
C GLN A 399 -4.77 -20.89 1.78
N GLY A 400 -5.23 -20.54 2.97
CA GLY A 400 -5.13 -19.16 3.46
C GLY A 400 -3.70 -18.66 3.59
N TYR A 401 -2.75 -19.53 3.95
CA TYR A 401 -1.33 -19.18 3.95
C TYR A 401 -0.77 -19.00 2.54
N ILE A 402 -1.15 -19.85 1.59
CA ILE A 402 -0.81 -19.69 0.16
C ILE A 402 -1.33 -18.34 -0.35
N ASP A 403 -2.61 -18.06 -0.15
CA ASP A 403 -3.26 -16.86 -0.67
C ASP A 403 -2.64 -15.56 -0.11
N ARG A 404 -2.18 -15.60 1.14
CA ARG A 404 -1.48 -14.47 1.77
C ARG A 404 -0.04 -14.30 1.29
N ASN A 405 0.62 -15.36 0.84
CA ASN A 405 2.05 -15.39 0.55
C ASN A 405 2.39 -15.76 -0.89
N ILE A 406 1.42 -15.90 -1.77
CA ILE A 406 1.59 -16.41 -3.14
C ILE A 406 2.68 -15.71 -3.93
N ASP A 407 2.79 -14.40 -3.79
CA ASP A 407 3.81 -13.59 -4.47
C ASP A 407 5.25 -13.90 -3.99
N THR A 408 5.39 -14.42 -2.78
CA THR A 408 6.68 -14.80 -2.20
C THR A 408 7.02 -16.24 -2.56
N LEU A 409 6.01 -17.11 -2.59
CA LEU A 409 6.14 -18.53 -2.84
C LEU A 409 6.47 -18.85 -4.32
N LEU A 410 5.93 -18.07 -5.26
CA LEU A 410 6.20 -18.22 -6.70
C LEU A 410 7.58 -17.67 -7.12
N LYS A 411 8.35 -17.09 -6.20
CA LYS A 411 9.71 -16.55 -6.45
C LYS A 411 10.84 -17.46 -5.97
N LYS A 412 10.51 -18.56 -5.31
CA LYS A 412 11.44 -19.64 -4.95
C LYS A 412 11.45 -20.73 -6.06
#